data_f02e263d80249492d5ce81a6bf1564b7
#
_entry.id   f02e263d80249492d5ce81a6bf1564b7
#
_cell.length_a   1.000
_cell.length_b   1.000
_cell.length_c   1.000
_cell.angle_alpha   90.00
_cell.angle_beta   90.00
_cell.angle_gamma   90.00
#
_symmetry.space_group_name_H-M   'P 1'
#
loop_
_entity.id
_entity.type
_entity.pdbx_description
1 polymer ?
#
loop_
_entity_poly.entity_id
_entity_poly.type
_entity_poly.pdbx_seq_one_letter_code
_entity_poly.pdbx_strand_id
1 'polypeptide(L)'
;PTLQAALDNWDETAPRLEALYRDVEHQAVPTERFHEREAYSPLPRAYQWADGSAYINHVELVRKARGAEVPESFYHDPLMYQGGSDAFLAPRQDIPLGDVAWGCDMEGEIACITDDVPMGVSAEDAAGHIKLVMLVNDVSLRGLIPGELAKGFGFFQSKPASAFSPVAVTPDELEDAWTGNVIHLSLMVDYNGQPFGRAN
;
A
#
# COMPACT_ATOMS: atom_id res chain seq x y z
N PRO A 1 12.41 15.19 -12.40
CA PRO A 1 11.04 14.69 -12.34
C PRO A 1 10.88 13.77 -11.12
N THR A 2 9.71 13.83 -10.49
CA THR A 2 9.33 12.98 -9.35
C THR A 2 8.01 12.29 -9.69
N LEU A 3 7.68 11.20 -9.02
CA LEU A 3 6.37 10.56 -9.21
C LEU A 3 5.23 11.52 -8.82
N GLN A 4 5.41 12.34 -7.77
CA GLN A 4 4.43 13.36 -7.41
C GLN A 4 4.14 14.31 -8.58
N ALA A 5 5.18 14.83 -9.24
CA ALA A 5 5.00 15.73 -10.38
C ALA A 5 4.34 15.02 -11.59
N ALA A 6 4.51 13.70 -11.73
CA ALA A 6 3.80 12.91 -12.73
C ALA A 6 2.32 12.77 -12.39
N LEU A 7 1.99 12.49 -11.12
CA LEU A 7 0.62 12.40 -10.63
C LEU A 7 -0.14 13.71 -10.75
N ASP A 8 0.50 14.84 -10.41
CA ASP A 8 -0.06 16.19 -10.53
C ASP A 8 -0.44 16.54 -11.98
N ASN A 9 0.12 15.84 -12.96
CA ASN A 9 -0.10 16.05 -14.40
C ASN A 9 -0.27 14.70 -15.12
N TRP A 10 -1.07 13.81 -14.57
CA TRP A 10 -1.15 12.43 -15.04
C TRP A 10 -1.58 12.29 -16.50
N ASP A 11 -2.60 13.02 -16.91
CA ASP A 11 -3.13 12.97 -18.27
C ASP A 11 -2.10 13.33 -19.35
N GLU A 12 -1.15 14.23 -19.03
CA GLU A 12 -0.06 14.60 -19.93
C GLU A 12 1.13 13.65 -19.79
N THR A 13 1.35 13.11 -18.59
CA THR A 13 2.55 12.34 -18.27
C THR A 13 2.39 10.86 -18.62
N ALA A 14 1.24 10.25 -18.36
CA ALA A 14 1.01 8.83 -18.62
C ALA A 14 1.26 8.43 -20.08
N PRO A 15 0.76 9.15 -21.11
CA PRO A 15 1.05 8.80 -22.51
C PRO A 15 2.56 8.86 -22.85
N ARG A 16 3.30 9.75 -22.19
CA ARG A 16 4.77 9.86 -22.39
C ARG A 16 5.51 8.70 -21.73
N LEU A 17 5.06 8.27 -20.55
CA LEU A 17 5.63 7.10 -19.87
C LEU A 17 5.35 5.83 -20.67
N GLU A 18 4.15 5.68 -21.20
CA GLU A 18 3.78 4.57 -22.07
C GLU A 18 4.61 4.54 -23.38
N ALA A 19 4.87 5.69 -23.98
CA ALA A 19 5.73 5.78 -25.16
C ALA A 19 7.17 5.36 -24.81
N LEU A 20 7.70 5.82 -23.66
CA LEU A 20 9.03 5.44 -23.18
C LEU A 20 9.11 3.93 -22.85
N TYR A 21 8.06 3.37 -22.25
CA TYR A 21 7.96 1.93 -21.99
C TYR A 21 8.10 1.13 -23.29
N ARG A 22 7.36 1.50 -24.34
CA ARG A 22 7.46 0.87 -25.65
C ARG A 22 8.86 1.00 -26.26
N ASP A 23 9.50 2.17 -26.11
CA ASP A 23 10.86 2.37 -26.60
C ASP A 23 11.87 1.48 -25.85
N VAL A 24 11.70 1.28 -24.56
CA VAL A 24 12.50 0.35 -23.74
C VAL A 24 12.31 -1.09 -24.23
N GLU A 25 11.07 -1.54 -24.38
CA GLU A 25 10.73 -2.88 -24.86
C GLU A 25 11.34 -3.18 -26.24
N HIS A 26 11.34 -2.20 -27.13
CA HIS A 26 11.92 -2.29 -28.47
C HIS A 26 13.45 -2.02 -28.51
N GLN A 27 14.07 -1.80 -27.34
CA GLN A 27 15.49 -1.44 -27.23
C GLN A 27 15.86 -0.20 -28.06
N ALA A 28 14.92 0.72 -28.23
CA ALA A 28 15.11 1.94 -29.02
C ALA A 28 15.81 3.06 -28.25
N VAL A 29 15.93 2.91 -26.93
CA VAL A 29 16.59 3.86 -26.03
C VAL A 29 17.62 3.17 -25.15
N PRO A 30 18.68 3.87 -24.70
CA PRO A 30 19.60 3.33 -23.71
C PRO A 30 18.87 3.00 -22.40
N THR A 31 19.21 1.85 -21.82
CA THR A 31 18.66 1.39 -20.54
C THR A 31 19.77 1.09 -19.55
N GLU A 32 19.47 1.21 -18.29
CA GLU A 32 20.32 0.80 -17.18
C GLU A 32 19.65 -0.28 -16.36
N ARG A 33 20.45 -1.12 -15.71
CA ARG A 33 19.90 -2.13 -14.81
C ARG A 33 19.26 -1.45 -13.61
N PHE A 34 18.03 -1.84 -13.27
CA PHE A 34 17.36 -1.39 -12.06
C PHE A 34 18.02 -2.05 -10.81
N HIS A 35 18.39 -1.23 -9.83
CA HIS A 35 18.99 -1.63 -8.57
C HIS A 35 18.02 -1.40 -7.41
N GLU A 36 17.21 -2.40 -7.09
CA GLU A 36 16.16 -2.30 -6.05
C GLU A 36 16.69 -1.86 -4.67
N ARG A 37 17.95 -2.20 -4.36
CA ARG A 37 18.58 -1.83 -3.07
C ARG A 37 18.89 -0.35 -2.95
N GLU A 38 18.95 0.34 -4.06
CA GLU A 38 19.23 1.78 -4.14
C GLU A 38 17.93 2.59 -4.34
N ALA A 39 16.81 1.88 -4.54
CA ALA A 39 15.52 2.51 -4.74
C ALA A 39 14.91 3.00 -3.43
N TYR A 40 14.24 4.12 -3.51
CA TYR A 40 13.30 4.58 -2.49
C TYR A 40 11.90 4.01 -2.76
N SER A 41 10.95 4.26 -1.85
CA SER A 41 9.53 4.12 -2.17
C SER A 41 9.21 4.95 -3.43
N PRO A 42 8.35 4.46 -4.35
CA PRO A 42 7.96 5.21 -5.55
C PRO A 42 7.44 6.62 -5.24
N LEU A 43 6.72 6.75 -4.13
CA LEU A 43 6.27 8.01 -3.57
C LEU A 43 6.85 8.12 -2.14
N PRO A 44 8.06 8.72 -1.94
CA PRO A 44 8.77 8.68 -0.66
C PRO A 44 8.04 9.40 0.48
N ARG A 45 7.09 10.24 0.15
CA ARG A 45 6.11 10.87 1.04
C ARG A 45 4.90 11.27 0.21
N ALA A 46 3.75 11.34 0.83
CA ALA A 46 2.49 11.66 0.18
C ALA A 46 1.76 12.79 0.90
N TYR A 47 0.80 13.42 0.25
CA TYR A 47 -0.11 14.36 0.90
C TYR A 47 -0.96 13.68 1.96
N GLN A 48 -1.33 12.43 1.71
CA GLN A 48 -2.13 11.62 2.62
C GLN A 48 -1.73 10.15 2.50
N TRP A 49 -1.75 9.45 3.62
CA TRP A 49 -1.71 8.01 3.71
C TRP A 49 -2.91 7.56 4.53
N ALA A 50 -3.78 6.76 3.95
CA ALA A 50 -4.93 6.18 4.63
C ALA A 50 -4.91 4.67 4.45
N ASP A 51 -5.10 3.94 5.53
CA ASP A 51 -5.25 2.50 5.54
C ASP A 51 -6.71 2.15 5.80
N GLY A 52 -7.24 1.22 5.01
CA GLY A 52 -8.62 0.75 5.12
C GLY A 52 -8.68 -0.75 5.31
N SER A 53 -9.28 -1.23 6.42
CA SER A 53 -9.52 -2.65 6.68
C SER A 53 -10.64 -3.20 5.78
N ALA A 54 -10.40 -3.21 4.47
CA ALA A 54 -11.38 -3.62 3.46
C ALA A 54 -11.28 -5.11 3.07
N TYR A 55 -10.24 -5.83 3.50
CA TYR A 55 -10.10 -7.26 3.27
C TYR A 55 -10.92 -8.04 4.32
N ILE A 56 -12.17 -8.32 3.98
CA ILE A 56 -13.18 -8.86 4.91
C ILE A 56 -12.74 -10.16 5.57
N ASN A 57 -12.10 -11.07 4.84
CA ASN A 57 -11.60 -12.32 5.42
C ASN A 57 -10.63 -12.07 6.60
N HIS A 58 -9.75 -11.07 6.49
CA HIS A 58 -8.88 -10.68 7.61
C HIS A 58 -9.69 -10.20 8.81
N VAL A 59 -10.68 -9.33 8.59
CA VAL A 59 -11.56 -8.81 9.64
C VAL A 59 -12.30 -9.95 10.33
N GLU A 60 -12.85 -10.90 9.58
CA GLU A 60 -13.54 -12.09 10.10
C GLU A 60 -12.62 -12.95 10.97
N LEU A 61 -11.39 -13.21 10.50
CA LEU A 61 -10.40 -14.00 11.24
C LEU A 61 -10.00 -13.32 12.56
N VAL A 62 -9.73 -12.02 12.53
CA VAL A 62 -9.37 -11.24 13.74
C VAL A 62 -10.53 -11.20 14.73
N ARG A 63 -11.76 -10.99 14.26
CA ARG A 63 -12.96 -11.01 15.12
C ARG A 63 -13.20 -12.37 15.74
N LYS A 64 -13.13 -13.43 14.93
CA LYS A 64 -13.25 -14.82 15.42
C LYS A 64 -12.20 -15.15 16.47
N ALA A 65 -10.95 -14.74 16.28
CA ALA A 65 -9.88 -14.94 17.26
C ALA A 65 -10.15 -14.25 18.60
N ARG A 66 -10.94 -13.16 18.59
CA ARG A 66 -11.37 -12.41 19.77
C ARG A 66 -12.72 -12.88 20.34
N GLY A 67 -13.34 -13.90 19.75
CA GLY A 67 -14.67 -14.37 20.14
C GLY A 67 -15.79 -13.38 19.87
N ALA A 68 -15.61 -12.50 18.88
CA ALA A 68 -16.57 -11.49 18.49
C ALA A 68 -17.06 -11.72 17.05
N GLU A 69 -18.29 -11.26 16.77
CA GLU A 69 -18.85 -11.23 15.41
C GLU A 69 -18.42 -9.97 14.67
N VAL A 70 -18.45 -10.00 13.34
CA VAL A 70 -18.25 -8.83 12.50
C VAL A 70 -19.56 -8.02 12.48
N PRO A 71 -19.56 -6.76 12.89
CA PRO A 71 -20.74 -5.91 12.76
C PRO A 71 -21.14 -5.74 11.30
N GLU A 72 -22.44 -5.74 11.00
CA GLU A 72 -22.98 -5.53 9.65
C GLU A 72 -22.44 -4.25 8.98
N SER A 73 -22.20 -3.21 9.77
CA SER A 73 -21.66 -1.94 9.27
C SER A 73 -20.29 -2.08 8.59
N PHE A 74 -19.48 -3.08 8.94
CA PHE A 74 -18.15 -3.25 8.37
C PHE A 74 -18.16 -3.67 6.89
N TYR A 75 -19.29 -4.20 6.42
CA TYR A 75 -19.48 -4.53 5.00
C TYR A 75 -19.79 -3.31 4.14
N HIS A 76 -20.11 -2.16 4.74
CA HIS A 76 -20.52 -0.93 4.07
C HIS A 76 -19.70 0.29 4.48
N ASP A 77 -19.07 0.24 5.64
CA ASP A 77 -18.29 1.32 6.24
C ASP A 77 -16.99 0.74 6.83
N PRO A 78 -15.93 0.66 6.04
CA PRO A 78 -14.68 0.02 6.48
C PRO A 78 -14.02 0.85 7.57
N LEU A 79 -13.35 0.16 8.50
CA LEU A 79 -12.45 0.82 9.44
C LEU A 79 -11.29 1.43 8.67
N MET A 80 -11.01 2.70 8.96
CA MET A 80 -9.90 3.43 8.35
C MET A 80 -9.11 4.21 9.39
N TYR A 81 -7.82 4.38 9.16
CA TYR A 81 -7.00 5.32 9.90
C TYR A 81 -6.11 6.13 8.97
N GLN A 82 -5.68 7.30 9.41
CA GLN A 82 -4.66 8.08 8.74
C GLN A 82 -3.29 7.72 9.31
N GLY A 83 -2.41 7.25 8.44
CA GLY A 83 -1.02 6.98 8.76
C GLY A 83 -0.11 8.20 8.57
N GLY A 84 1.10 8.11 9.07
CA GLY A 84 2.14 9.10 8.79
C GLY A 84 2.50 9.08 7.30
N SER A 85 2.37 10.23 6.64
CA SER A 85 2.64 10.39 5.20
C SER A 85 3.87 11.24 4.90
N ASP A 86 4.55 11.69 5.92
CA ASP A 86 5.70 12.60 5.84
C ASP A 86 7.00 11.92 5.38
N ALA A 87 7.13 10.62 5.64
CA ALA A 87 8.26 9.81 5.20
C ALA A 87 7.90 8.33 5.17
N PHE A 88 8.23 7.66 4.07
CA PHE A 88 8.11 6.20 3.94
C PHE A 88 9.48 5.55 3.88
N LEU A 89 9.57 4.32 4.39
CA LEU A 89 10.80 3.54 4.33
C LEU A 89 11.04 3.04 2.89
N ALA A 90 12.29 3.01 2.51
CA ALA A 90 12.70 2.35 1.28
C ALA A 90 12.49 0.81 1.39
N PRO A 91 12.36 0.08 0.26
CA PRO A 91 12.02 -1.34 0.26
C PRO A 91 13.04 -2.24 0.97
N ARG A 92 14.28 -1.77 1.09
CA ARG A 92 15.39 -2.50 1.75
C ARG A 92 15.97 -1.77 2.94
N GLN A 93 15.28 -0.72 3.39
CA GLN A 93 15.70 0.02 4.58
C GLN A 93 15.37 -0.75 5.85
N ASP A 94 16.28 -0.71 6.81
CA ASP A 94 16.01 -1.25 8.15
C ASP A 94 14.88 -0.49 8.83
N ILE A 95 14.01 -1.24 9.50
CA ILE A 95 12.93 -0.65 10.31
C ILE A 95 13.54 -0.21 11.65
N PRO A 96 13.58 1.10 11.96
CA PRO A 96 14.11 1.56 13.24
C PRO A 96 13.19 1.12 14.38
N LEU A 97 13.76 0.39 15.34
CA LEU A 97 13.04 -0.11 16.51
C LEU A 97 13.75 0.33 17.77
N GLY A 98 13.10 1.17 18.57
CA GLY A 98 13.68 1.70 19.81
C GLY A 98 13.65 0.71 20.97
N ASP A 99 12.66 -0.16 21.05
CA ASP A 99 12.53 -1.20 22.07
C ASP A 99 11.83 -2.44 21.49
N VAL A 100 12.42 -3.61 21.72
CA VAL A 100 11.82 -4.89 21.27
C VAL A 100 10.48 -5.20 21.94
N ALA A 101 10.23 -4.64 23.13
CA ALA A 101 8.96 -4.78 23.83
C ALA A 101 7.79 -4.10 23.08
N TRP A 102 8.06 -3.20 22.14
CA TRP A 102 7.03 -2.62 21.28
C TRP A 102 6.41 -3.62 20.31
N GLY A 103 7.06 -4.78 20.12
CA GLY A 103 6.51 -5.89 19.35
C GLY A 103 6.39 -5.54 17.87
N CYS A 104 7.52 -5.27 17.20
CA CYS A 104 7.55 -4.99 15.77
C CYS A 104 7.03 -6.19 14.96
N ASP A 105 6.05 -5.94 14.13
CA ASP A 105 5.40 -6.93 13.28
C ASP A 105 5.24 -6.38 11.86
N MET A 106 4.99 -7.25 10.91
CA MET A 106 4.77 -6.92 9.50
C MET A 106 3.32 -7.16 9.11
N GLU A 107 2.81 -6.31 8.23
CA GLU A 107 1.53 -6.49 7.54
C GLU A 107 1.78 -6.38 6.05
N GLY A 108 1.72 -7.52 5.33
CA GLY A 108 1.84 -7.54 3.88
C GLY A 108 0.52 -7.16 3.23
N GLU A 109 0.52 -6.09 2.44
CA GLU A 109 -0.69 -5.50 1.90
C GLU A 109 -0.49 -4.97 0.48
N ILE A 110 -1.59 -4.56 -0.15
CA ILE A 110 -1.62 -3.84 -1.42
C ILE A 110 -1.94 -2.37 -1.13
N ALA A 111 -1.17 -1.49 -1.74
CA ALA A 111 -1.44 -0.06 -1.74
C ALA A 111 -1.79 0.44 -3.14
N CYS A 112 -2.73 1.39 -3.19
CA CYS A 112 -3.07 2.13 -4.41
C CYS A 112 -2.55 3.56 -4.29
N ILE A 113 -2.02 4.10 -5.39
CA ILE A 113 -1.75 5.53 -5.52
C ILE A 113 -2.83 6.13 -6.41
N THR A 114 -3.48 7.17 -5.91
CA THR A 114 -4.51 7.91 -6.64
C THR A 114 -3.99 9.26 -7.10
N ASP A 115 -4.66 9.85 -8.08
CA ASP A 115 -4.62 11.29 -8.32
C ASP A 115 -5.51 12.02 -7.29
N ASP A 116 -5.80 13.29 -7.52
CA ASP A 116 -6.69 14.09 -6.67
C ASP A 116 -8.13 13.55 -6.76
N VAL A 117 -8.60 12.98 -5.66
CA VAL A 117 -9.96 12.43 -5.56
C VAL A 117 -10.90 13.51 -5.07
N PRO A 118 -11.90 13.95 -5.86
CA PRO A 118 -12.81 15.01 -5.42
C PRO A 118 -13.71 14.55 -4.27
N MET A 119 -14.05 15.50 -3.40
CA MET A 119 -14.95 15.23 -2.30
C MET A 119 -16.32 14.77 -2.82
N GLY A 120 -16.83 13.66 -2.27
CA GLY A 120 -18.14 13.11 -2.65
C GLY A 120 -18.11 12.31 -3.94
N VAL A 121 -16.95 11.90 -4.45
CA VAL A 121 -16.85 10.96 -5.57
C VAL A 121 -17.63 9.68 -5.24
N SER A 122 -18.36 9.13 -6.22
CA SER A 122 -19.03 7.85 -6.05
C SER A 122 -18.04 6.70 -5.97
N ALA A 123 -18.43 5.56 -5.37
CA ALA A 123 -17.59 4.37 -5.35
C ALA A 123 -17.26 3.87 -6.76
N GLU A 124 -18.18 4.03 -7.70
CA GLU A 124 -18.00 3.66 -9.11
C GLU A 124 -16.94 4.56 -9.77
N ASP A 125 -17.05 5.87 -9.60
CA ASP A 125 -16.13 6.83 -10.19
C ASP A 125 -14.75 6.80 -9.51
N ALA A 126 -14.69 6.47 -8.21
CA ALA A 126 -13.45 6.41 -7.44
C ALA A 126 -12.40 5.45 -8.05
N ALA A 127 -12.85 4.40 -8.72
CA ALA A 127 -11.97 3.46 -9.42
C ALA A 127 -11.10 4.14 -10.49
N GLY A 128 -11.62 5.14 -11.18
CA GLY A 128 -10.90 5.92 -12.19
C GLY A 128 -9.74 6.76 -11.62
N HIS A 129 -9.70 6.96 -10.31
CA HIS A 129 -8.64 7.68 -9.61
C HIS A 129 -7.45 6.79 -9.24
N ILE A 130 -7.58 5.47 -9.31
CA ILE A 130 -6.45 4.54 -9.07
C ILE A 130 -5.51 4.61 -10.27
N LYS A 131 -4.32 5.17 -10.08
CA LYS A 131 -3.32 5.32 -11.14
C LYS A 131 -2.25 4.24 -11.07
N LEU A 132 -1.85 3.87 -9.86
CA LEU A 132 -0.79 2.88 -9.64
C LEU A 132 -1.17 1.95 -8.49
N VAL A 133 -0.63 0.74 -8.53
CA VAL A 133 -0.71 -0.24 -7.44
C VAL A 133 0.69 -0.72 -7.07
N MET A 134 0.90 -1.05 -5.80
CA MET A 134 2.18 -1.50 -5.27
C MET A 134 1.99 -2.34 -4.00
N LEU A 135 3.05 -2.99 -3.56
CA LEU A 135 3.07 -3.69 -2.28
C LEU A 135 3.48 -2.75 -1.15
N VAL A 136 2.96 -3.00 0.03
CA VAL A 136 3.32 -2.32 1.26
C VAL A 136 3.51 -3.31 2.40
N ASN A 137 4.44 -2.99 3.28
CA ASN A 137 4.53 -3.53 4.63
C ASN A 137 4.07 -2.42 5.59
N ASP A 138 2.85 -2.54 6.08
CA ASP A 138 2.33 -1.62 7.11
C ASP A 138 2.89 -2.05 8.47
N VAL A 139 4.06 -1.52 8.79
CA VAL A 139 4.80 -1.85 9.99
C VAL A 139 3.97 -1.52 11.23
N SER A 140 3.83 -2.51 12.11
CA SER A 140 3.00 -2.40 13.30
C SER A 140 3.79 -2.70 14.57
N LEU A 141 3.62 -1.86 15.59
CA LEU A 141 4.19 -2.06 16.91
C LEU A 141 3.09 -2.59 17.84
N ARG A 142 2.87 -3.91 17.81
CA ARG A 142 1.72 -4.58 18.44
C ARG A 142 1.59 -4.30 19.95
N GLY A 143 2.71 -4.14 20.64
CA GLY A 143 2.72 -3.83 22.07
C GLY A 143 2.17 -2.45 22.42
N LEU A 144 2.17 -1.50 21.46
CA LEU A 144 1.68 -0.13 21.68
C LEU A 144 0.19 0.03 21.34
N ILE A 145 -0.33 -0.80 20.44
CA ILE A 145 -1.71 -0.70 19.92
C ILE A 145 -2.78 -0.64 21.03
N PRO A 146 -2.80 -1.56 22.03
CA PRO A 146 -3.87 -1.54 23.03
C PRO A 146 -3.92 -0.23 23.82
N GLY A 147 -2.75 0.31 24.18
CA GLY A 147 -2.65 1.56 24.93
C GLY A 147 -3.10 2.79 24.11
N GLU A 148 -2.90 2.78 22.81
CA GLU A 148 -3.36 3.86 21.94
C GLU A 148 -4.87 3.77 21.68
N LEU A 149 -5.38 2.59 21.34
CA LEU A 149 -6.82 2.39 21.10
C LEU A 149 -7.66 2.71 22.36
N ALA A 150 -7.15 2.42 23.55
CA ALA A 150 -7.83 2.75 24.80
C ALA A 150 -8.05 4.26 24.98
N LYS A 151 -7.28 5.12 24.31
CA LYS A 151 -7.44 6.57 24.33
C LYS A 151 -8.55 7.08 23.39
N GLY A 152 -9.04 6.24 22.47
CA GLY A 152 -10.14 6.58 21.58
C GLY A 152 -9.77 7.44 20.36
N PHE A 153 -8.49 7.72 20.12
CA PHE A 153 -8.02 8.57 19.01
C PHE A 153 -7.40 7.80 17.83
N GLY A 154 -7.25 6.48 17.95
CA GLY A 154 -6.65 5.65 16.93
C GLY A 154 -5.14 5.47 17.07
N PHE A 155 -4.51 5.02 15.99
CA PHE A 155 -3.08 4.73 15.94
C PHE A 155 -2.25 6.00 15.79
N PHE A 156 -1.06 6.00 16.41
CA PHE A 156 -0.06 7.03 16.23
C PHE A 156 1.36 6.44 16.27
N GLN A 157 1.89 6.16 17.48
CA GLN A 157 3.23 5.56 17.62
C GLN A 157 3.25 4.09 17.19
N SER A 158 2.13 3.39 17.31
CA SER A 158 2.01 1.97 16.97
C SER A 158 2.05 1.69 15.47
N LYS A 159 1.88 2.70 14.65
CA LYS A 159 2.01 2.65 13.18
C LYS A 159 3.11 3.64 12.74
N PRO A 160 4.39 3.25 12.85
CA PRO A 160 5.50 4.07 12.35
C PRO A 160 5.51 4.10 10.82
N ALA A 161 6.55 4.62 10.21
CA ALA A 161 6.65 4.68 8.74
C ALA A 161 6.50 3.30 8.10
N SER A 162 5.57 3.19 7.13
CA SER A 162 5.37 2.00 6.30
C SER A 162 6.48 1.87 5.26
N ALA A 163 6.78 0.64 4.84
CA ALA A 163 7.76 0.34 3.80
C ALA A 163 7.06 -0.11 2.51
N PHE A 164 7.41 0.47 1.37
CA PHE A 164 6.78 0.16 0.10
C PHE A 164 7.71 -0.57 -0.85
N SER A 165 7.14 -1.31 -1.82
CA SER A 165 7.88 -1.93 -2.90
C SER A 165 8.68 -0.89 -3.69
N PRO A 166 9.78 -1.31 -4.37
CA PRO A 166 10.64 -0.37 -5.10
C PRO A 166 10.01 0.17 -6.38
N VAL A 167 8.90 -0.43 -6.80
CA VAL A 167 8.16 -0.08 -8.01
C VAL A 167 6.67 -0.03 -7.72
N ALA A 168 5.96 0.79 -8.47
CA ALA A 168 4.52 0.77 -8.60
C ALA A 168 4.18 0.57 -10.07
N VAL A 169 3.08 -0.13 -10.36
CA VAL A 169 2.64 -0.46 -11.71
C VAL A 169 1.26 0.11 -11.96
N THR A 170 0.97 0.41 -13.21
CA THR A 170 -0.40 0.74 -13.63
C THR A 170 -1.28 -0.51 -13.57
N PRO A 171 -2.59 -0.40 -13.31
CA PRO A 171 -3.47 -1.56 -13.18
C PRO A 171 -3.48 -2.50 -14.40
N ASP A 172 -3.28 -1.98 -15.61
CA ASP A 172 -3.21 -2.75 -16.84
C ASP A 172 -2.02 -3.74 -16.91
N GLU A 173 -0.94 -3.47 -16.17
CA GLU A 173 0.18 -4.41 -16.03
C GLU A 173 -0.21 -5.71 -15.32
N LEU A 174 -1.35 -5.73 -14.63
CA LEU A 174 -1.88 -6.92 -13.97
C LEU A 174 -2.76 -7.76 -14.90
N GLU A 175 -3.01 -7.30 -16.12
CA GLU A 175 -3.80 -8.00 -17.15
C GLU A 175 -5.13 -8.56 -16.59
N ASP A 176 -5.42 -9.83 -16.85
CA ASP A 176 -6.64 -10.51 -16.37
C ASP A 176 -6.76 -10.61 -14.85
N ALA A 177 -5.66 -10.38 -14.11
CA ALA A 177 -5.68 -10.36 -12.66
C ALA A 177 -6.29 -9.07 -12.08
N TRP A 178 -6.45 -8.02 -12.87
CA TRP A 178 -7.17 -6.81 -12.49
C TRP A 178 -8.58 -6.85 -13.08
N THR A 179 -9.57 -7.23 -12.30
CA THR A 179 -10.97 -7.29 -12.74
C THR A 179 -11.90 -6.72 -11.69
N GLY A 180 -12.79 -5.81 -12.08
CA GLY A 180 -13.75 -5.18 -11.16
C GLY A 180 -13.08 -4.35 -10.06
N ASN A 181 -11.91 -3.78 -10.34
CA ASN A 181 -11.07 -3.02 -9.38
C ASN A 181 -10.57 -3.87 -8.21
N VAL A 182 -10.43 -5.18 -8.43
CA VAL A 182 -9.91 -6.15 -7.47
C VAL A 182 -8.71 -6.88 -8.09
N ILE A 183 -7.69 -7.13 -7.28
CA ILE A 183 -6.53 -7.92 -7.68
C ILE A 183 -6.78 -9.38 -7.33
N HIS A 184 -6.83 -10.25 -8.36
CA HIS A 184 -7.04 -11.69 -8.24
C HIS A 184 -5.71 -12.45 -8.24
N LEU A 185 -4.83 -12.08 -7.32
CA LEU A 185 -3.52 -12.71 -7.11
C LEU A 185 -3.30 -12.99 -5.62
N SER A 186 -2.55 -14.04 -5.33
CA SER A 186 -2.16 -14.32 -3.95
C SER A 186 -1.05 -13.35 -3.50
N LEU A 187 -1.29 -12.68 -2.37
CA LEU A 187 -0.26 -11.92 -1.67
C LEU A 187 0.65 -12.88 -0.89
N MET A 188 1.86 -13.02 -1.37
CA MET A 188 2.84 -13.96 -0.81
C MET A 188 3.81 -13.24 0.14
N VAL A 189 3.97 -13.80 1.34
CA VAL A 189 4.91 -13.32 2.34
C VAL A 189 5.87 -14.45 2.68
N ASP A 190 7.16 -14.16 2.60
CA ASP A 190 8.23 -15.03 3.07
C ASP A 190 8.93 -14.37 4.26
N TYR A 191 9.19 -15.13 5.32
CA TYR A 191 9.91 -14.66 6.49
C TYR A 191 11.23 -15.44 6.65
N ASN A 192 12.35 -14.74 6.69
CA ASN A 192 13.68 -15.34 6.72
C ASN A 192 13.90 -16.38 5.61
N GLY A 193 13.42 -16.11 4.41
CA GLY A 193 13.53 -16.98 3.25
C GLY A 193 12.65 -18.24 3.29
N GLN A 194 11.68 -18.30 4.20
CA GLN A 194 10.71 -19.37 4.28
C GLN A 194 9.30 -18.85 4.02
N PRO A 195 8.45 -19.61 3.30
CA PRO A 195 7.05 -19.25 3.12
C PRO A 195 6.34 -19.05 4.47
N PHE A 196 5.70 -17.90 4.64
CA PHE A 196 5.01 -17.52 5.87
C PHE A 196 3.51 -17.29 5.65
N GLY A 197 3.13 -16.45 4.68
CA GLY A 197 1.75 -16.10 4.39
C GLY A 197 1.41 -16.24 2.90
N ARG A 198 0.16 -16.59 2.63
CA ARG A 198 -0.41 -16.68 1.27
C ARG A 198 -1.87 -16.25 1.36
N ALA A 199 -2.12 -14.96 1.28
CA ALA A 199 -3.48 -14.40 1.27
C ALA A 199 -4.04 -14.36 -0.16
N ASN A 200 -5.33 -14.62 -0.31
CA ASN A 200 -6.07 -14.60 -1.58
C ASN A 200 -7.10 -13.47 -1.58
#